data_18a764819f2333d5a1acae507df16996
#
_entry.id   18a764819f2333d5a1acae507df16996
#
_cell.length_a   1.000
_cell.length_b   1.000
_cell.length_c   1.000
_cell.angle_alpha   90.00
_cell.angle_beta   90.00
_cell.angle_gamma   90.00
#
_symmetry.space_group_name_H-M   'P 1'
#
loop_
_entity.id
_entity.type
_entity.pdbx_description
1 polymer ?
#
loop_
_entity_poly.entity_id
_entity_poly.type
_entity_poly.pdbx_seq_one_letter_code
_entity_poly.pdbx_strand_id
1 'polypeptide(L)'
;MILLKTVDLRKQFGDTVACDSLNFVVHKGEFLSLVGSNGAGKTSLVNLISAHLKPDSGQILFEDHDITHATVSQRIKAGIARSFQIVNLFDGLSVFDNVSLSIFSRQGKAVRMASLSQHDQDVRSETLEVLSQFGLAAMSSFPAGALAQGERKLLDVAIAYALRPKLLFLDEPTSGVSTRDKAQIMDTVSSVVRAGHVTAVVIEHDMDVVFRYSDRIVMMHEGRFLADGTPDEIRANKDVASILLGAPLSA
;
A
#
# COMPACT_ATOMS: atom_id res chain seq x y z
N MET A 1 -3.92 13.35 -14.02
CA MET A 1 -5.32 13.21 -13.54
C MET A 1 -5.28 12.80 -12.08
N ILE A 2 -6.05 13.50 -11.22
CA ILE A 2 -6.10 13.17 -9.78
C ILE A 2 -6.92 11.89 -9.60
N LEU A 3 -6.39 10.94 -8.83
CA LEU A 3 -7.06 9.70 -8.47
C LEU A 3 -7.64 9.77 -7.05
N LEU A 4 -6.86 10.32 -6.10
CA LEU A 4 -7.25 10.51 -4.72
C LEU A 4 -6.94 11.95 -4.30
N LYS A 5 -7.83 12.56 -3.54
CA LYS A 5 -7.62 13.87 -2.91
C LYS A 5 -8.21 13.87 -1.51
N THR A 6 -7.47 14.40 -0.54
CA THR A 6 -8.05 14.80 0.76
C THR A 6 -8.15 16.31 0.84
N VAL A 7 -9.16 16.80 1.57
CA VAL A 7 -9.40 18.22 1.79
C VAL A 7 -9.53 18.44 3.29
N ASP A 8 -8.58 19.20 3.86
CA ASP A 8 -8.50 19.56 5.28
C ASP A 8 -8.73 18.38 6.24
N LEU A 9 -8.17 17.21 5.85
CA LEU A 9 -8.38 15.96 6.57
C LEU A 9 -7.74 16.01 7.95
N ARG A 10 -8.53 15.81 9.00
CA ARG A 10 -8.09 15.90 10.40
C ARG A 10 -8.39 14.63 11.18
N LYS A 11 -7.43 14.25 12.04
CA LYS A 11 -7.57 13.18 13.02
C LYS A 11 -6.78 13.48 14.27
N GLN A 12 -7.44 13.36 15.43
CA GLN A 12 -6.85 13.56 16.74
C GLN A 12 -7.12 12.35 17.64
N PHE A 13 -6.18 11.99 18.49
CA PHE A 13 -6.28 10.94 19.50
C PHE A 13 -5.90 11.56 20.86
N GLY A 14 -6.90 11.81 21.72
CA GLY A 14 -6.67 12.56 22.95
C GLY A 14 -6.05 13.93 22.63
N ASP A 15 -4.89 14.22 23.18
CA ASP A 15 -4.16 15.49 22.94
C ASP A 15 -3.25 15.44 21.70
N THR A 16 -3.10 14.27 21.05
CA THR A 16 -2.20 14.11 19.91
C THR A 16 -2.95 14.30 18.59
N VAL A 17 -2.55 15.29 17.79
CA VAL A 17 -3.05 15.50 16.43
C VAL A 17 -2.23 14.66 15.46
N ALA A 18 -2.81 13.57 14.97
CA ALA A 18 -2.13 12.64 14.05
C ALA A 18 -2.20 13.08 12.58
N CYS A 19 -3.26 13.82 12.20
CA CYS A 19 -3.41 14.45 10.89
C CYS A 19 -3.99 15.85 11.13
N ASP A 20 -3.29 16.89 10.70
CA ASP A 20 -3.68 18.28 10.90
C ASP A 20 -3.97 18.97 9.56
N SER A 21 -5.24 18.96 9.18
CA SER A 21 -5.75 19.60 7.96
C SER A 21 -5.00 19.20 6.70
N LEU A 22 -4.82 17.87 6.52
CA LEU A 22 -4.03 17.33 5.42
C LEU A 22 -4.75 17.47 4.08
N ASN A 23 -4.10 18.13 3.13
CA ASN A 23 -4.47 18.24 1.73
C ASN A 23 -3.55 17.35 0.88
N PHE A 24 -3.90 16.07 0.73
CA PHE A 24 -3.10 15.06 0.05
C PHE A 24 -3.66 14.80 -1.35
N VAL A 25 -2.80 14.74 -2.35
CA VAL A 25 -3.19 14.46 -3.74
C VAL A 25 -2.35 13.29 -4.24
N VAL A 26 -3.01 12.30 -4.87
CA VAL A 26 -2.38 11.18 -5.57
C VAL A 26 -2.83 11.20 -7.02
N HIS A 27 -1.87 11.18 -7.96
CA HIS A 27 -2.15 11.16 -9.38
C HIS A 27 -2.25 9.73 -9.91
N LYS A 28 -3.06 9.54 -10.94
CA LYS A 28 -3.24 8.23 -11.56
C LYS A 28 -1.94 7.74 -12.20
N GLY A 29 -1.55 6.51 -11.88
CA GLY A 29 -0.38 5.83 -12.43
C GLY A 29 0.95 6.22 -11.79
N GLU A 30 0.98 7.11 -10.75
CA GLU A 30 2.21 7.42 -10.04
C GLU A 30 2.61 6.35 -9.02
N PHE A 31 3.89 6.21 -8.81
CA PHE A 31 4.48 5.46 -7.70
C PHE A 31 4.99 6.47 -6.66
N LEU A 32 4.16 6.72 -5.65
CA LEU A 32 4.40 7.73 -4.62
C LEU A 32 4.95 7.08 -3.35
N SER A 33 6.01 7.64 -2.76
CA SER A 33 6.43 7.25 -1.41
C SER A 33 5.98 8.27 -0.37
N LEU A 34 5.37 7.76 0.70
CA LEU A 34 5.00 8.51 1.89
C LEU A 34 6.01 8.24 3.00
N VAL A 35 6.85 9.20 3.30
CA VAL A 35 7.97 9.08 4.25
C VAL A 35 7.79 9.97 5.47
N GLY A 36 8.59 9.75 6.50
CA GLY A 36 8.60 10.55 7.74
C GLY A 36 8.96 9.70 8.96
N SER A 37 9.26 10.34 10.07
CA SER A 37 9.61 9.68 11.33
C SER A 37 8.47 8.82 11.89
N ASN A 38 8.79 7.96 12.84
CA ASN A 38 7.76 7.24 13.60
C ASN A 38 6.87 8.24 14.35
N GLY A 39 5.56 8.04 14.30
CA GLY A 39 4.60 8.97 14.87
C GLY A 39 4.24 10.18 14.00
N ALA A 40 4.83 10.34 12.81
CA ALA A 40 4.54 11.46 11.90
C ALA A 40 3.09 11.51 11.38
N GLY A 41 2.29 10.43 11.53
CA GLY A 41 0.90 10.37 11.09
C GLY A 41 0.65 9.54 9.83
N LYS A 42 1.69 8.96 9.21
CA LYS A 42 1.59 8.18 7.96
C LYS A 42 0.55 7.06 8.03
N THR A 43 0.65 6.20 9.04
CA THR A 43 -0.29 5.09 9.24
C THR A 43 -1.70 5.59 9.53
N SER A 44 -1.84 6.72 10.24
CA SER A 44 -3.15 7.34 10.49
C SER A 44 -3.78 7.84 9.18
N LEU A 45 -3.02 8.52 8.32
CA LEU A 45 -3.48 8.96 7.01
C LEU A 45 -3.94 7.77 6.15
N VAL A 46 -3.14 6.71 6.06
CA VAL A 46 -3.52 5.52 5.29
C VAL A 46 -4.73 4.81 5.90
N ASN A 47 -4.83 4.73 7.23
CA ASN A 47 -6.01 4.18 7.91
C ASN A 47 -7.28 5.00 7.64
N LEU A 48 -7.19 6.32 7.56
CA LEU A 48 -8.29 7.20 7.17
C LEU A 48 -8.71 6.92 5.72
N ILE A 49 -7.76 6.86 4.78
CA ILE A 49 -8.05 6.62 3.36
C ILE A 49 -8.55 5.20 3.12
N SER A 50 -8.13 4.20 3.89
CA SER A 50 -8.60 2.81 3.77
C SER A 50 -9.82 2.47 4.63
N ALA A 51 -10.43 3.46 5.33
CA ALA A 51 -11.59 3.34 6.22
C ALA A 51 -11.38 2.49 7.49
N HIS A 52 -10.15 2.24 7.90
CA HIS A 52 -9.84 1.64 9.21
C HIS A 52 -9.95 2.65 10.35
N LEU A 53 -9.92 3.95 10.03
CA LEU A 53 -10.22 5.06 10.93
C LEU A 53 -11.24 5.98 10.29
N LYS A 54 -12.02 6.68 11.13
CA LYS A 54 -12.91 7.76 10.69
C LYS A 54 -12.22 9.10 10.94
N PRO A 55 -12.28 10.04 10.00
CA PRO A 55 -11.78 11.39 10.23
C PRO A 55 -12.67 12.13 11.24
N ASP A 56 -12.09 13.11 11.93
CA ASP A 56 -12.83 13.99 12.80
C ASP A 56 -13.42 15.17 11.99
N SER A 57 -12.73 15.58 10.92
CA SER A 57 -13.22 16.56 9.94
C SER A 57 -12.48 16.40 8.60
N GLY A 58 -12.93 17.13 7.58
CA GLY A 58 -12.37 17.10 6.24
C GLY A 58 -13.04 16.06 5.35
N GLN A 59 -12.54 15.93 4.13
CA GLN A 59 -13.12 15.08 3.09
C GLN A 59 -12.06 14.19 2.43
N ILE A 60 -12.50 13.03 1.93
CA ILE A 60 -11.70 12.11 1.12
C ILE A 60 -12.44 11.88 -0.20
N LEU A 61 -11.83 12.30 -1.30
CA LEU A 61 -12.38 12.18 -2.64
C LEU A 61 -11.56 11.14 -3.44
N PHE A 62 -12.24 10.19 -4.08
CA PHE A 62 -11.64 9.19 -4.94
C PHE A 62 -12.34 9.22 -6.30
N GLU A 63 -11.59 9.49 -7.38
CA GLU A 63 -12.14 9.76 -8.71
C GLU A 63 -13.30 10.79 -8.64
N ASP A 64 -13.07 11.89 -7.92
CA ASP A 64 -14.02 12.99 -7.66
C ASP A 64 -15.28 12.61 -6.86
N HIS A 65 -15.41 11.37 -6.40
CA HIS A 65 -16.51 10.93 -5.55
C HIS A 65 -16.13 11.02 -4.07
N ASP A 66 -17.01 11.58 -3.24
CA ASP A 66 -16.78 11.62 -1.80
C ASP A 66 -16.97 10.22 -1.19
N ILE A 67 -15.85 9.72 -0.62
CA ILE A 67 -15.79 8.43 0.06
C ILE A 67 -15.54 8.57 1.56
N THR A 68 -15.66 9.75 2.12
CA THR A 68 -15.30 10.06 3.51
C THR A 68 -15.94 9.09 4.50
N HIS A 69 -17.22 8.76 4.28
CA HIS A 69 -18.00 7.86 5.14
C HIS A 69 -18.16 6.45 4.56
N ALA A 70 -17.52 6.14 3.44
CA ALA A 70 -17.58 4.82 2.84
C ALA A 70 -16.88 3.78 3.74
N THR A 71 -17.48 2.59 3.83
CA THR A 71 -16.93 1.45 4.57
C THR A 71 -15.69 0.86 3.85
N VAL A 72 -14.89 0.05 4.55
CA VAL A 72 -13.76 -0.69 3.96
C VAL A 72 -14.20 -1.46 2.71
N SER A 73 -15.30 -2.21 2.78
CA SER A 73 -15.81 -2.97 1.64
C SER A 73 -16.19 -2.09 0.44
N GLN A 74 -16.79 -0.91 0.68
CA GLN A 74 -17.11 0.03 -0.37
C GLN A 74 -15.85 0.62 -1.01
N ARG A 75 -14.80 0.94 -0.23
CA ARG A 75 -13.53 1.45 -0.75
C ARG A 75 -12.77 0.39 -1.55
N ILE A 76 -12.78 -0.87 -1.10
CA ILE A 76 -12.24 -1.99 -1.89
C ILE A 76 -12.97 -2.11 -3.23
N LYS A 77 -14.30 -2.06 -3.24
CA LYS A 77 -15.10 -2.10 -4.47
C LYS A 77 -14.87 -0.89 -5.38
N ALA A 78 -14.55 0.27 -4.83
CA ALA A 78 -14.16 1.45 -5.59
C ALA A 78 -12.77 1.32 -6.25
N GLY A 79 -11.93 0.40 -5.74
CA GLY A 79 -10.60 0.11 -6.26
C GLY A 79 -9.45 0.57 -5.35
N ILE A 80 -9.69 0.72 -4.04
CA ILE A 80 -8.63 1.00 -3.06
C ILE A 80 -8.28 -0.30 -2.34
N ALA A 81 -7.03 -0.78 -2.47
CA ALA A 81 -6.52 -1.91 -1.73
C ALA A 81 -5.30 -1.53 -0.89
N ARG A 82 -4.98 -2.37 0.09
CA ARG A 82 -3.83 -2.18 0.98
C ARG A 82 -3.19 -3.52 1.32
N SER A 83 -1.85 -3.61 1.27
CA SER A 83 -1.07 -4.61 1.97
C SER A 83 -0.87 -4.18 3.42
N PHE A 84 -0.63 -5.13 4.32
CA PHE A 84 -0.51 -4.82 5.74
C PHE A 84 0.95 -4.92 6.21
N GLN A 85 1.34 -4.06 7.16
CA GLN A 85 2.67 -4.09 7.79
C GLN A 85 2.94 -5.45 8.45
N ILE A 86 1.95 -6.00 9.16
CA ILE A 86 1.97 -7.38 9.64
C ILE A 86 1.29 -8.23 8.58
N VAL A 87 2.07 -9.09 7.94
CA VAL A 87 1.58 -9.99 6.89
C VAL A 87 0.54 -10.95 7.46
N ASN A 88 -0.72 -10.73 7.09
CA ASN A 88 -1.87 -11.55 7.55
C ASN A 88 -2.21 -12.61 6.49
N LEU A 89 -1.37 -13.65 6.40
CA LEU A 89 -1.60 -14.79 5.54
C LEU A 89 -2.35 -15.89 6.30
N PHE A 90 -3.12 -16.65 5.58
CA PHE A 90 -3.63 -17.93 6.08
C PHE A 90 -2.52 -18.98 5.98
N ASP A 91 -1.68 -19.07 6.99
CA ASP A 91 -0.46 -19.89 7.01
C ASP A 91 -0.70 -21.38 6.69
N GLY A 92 -1.87 -21.90 7.07
CA GLY A 92 -2.28 -23.29 6.78
C GLY A 92 -2.84 -23.50 5.38
N LEU A 93 -3.13 -22.44 4.63
CA LEU A 93 -3.57 -22.53 3.24
C LEU A 93 -2.36 -22.44 2.29
N SER A 94 -2.56 -22.97 1.07
CA SER A 94 -1.54 -22.83 0.03
C SER A 94 -1.36 -21.36 -0.41
N VAL A 95 -0.23 -21.07 -1.03
CA VAL A 95 0.05 -19.79 -1.70
C VAL A 95 -1.04 -19.51 -2.73
N PHE A 96 -1.46 -20.52 -3.49
CA PHE A 96 -2.55 -20.43 -4.44
C PHE A 96 -3.87 -20.04 -3.76
N ASP A 97 -4.25 -20.72 -2.67
CA ASP A 97 -5.51 -20.44 -1.98
C ASP A 97 -5.54 -19.04 -1.39
N ASN A 98 -4.43 -18.55 -0.84
CA ASN A 98 -4.35 -17.20 -0.31
C ASN A 98 -4.68 -16.14 -1.37
N VAL A 99 -4.16 -16.24 -2.60
CA VAL A 99 -4.45 -15.30 -3.68
C VAL A 99 -5.87 -15.51 -4.23
N SER A 100 -6.29 -16.78 -4.41
CA SER A 100 -7.62 -17.10 -4.96
C SER A 100 -8.75 -16.55 -4.10
N LEU A 101 -8.59 -16.49 -2.77
CA LEU A 101 -9.54 -15.88 -1.85
C LEU A 101 -9.87 -14.42 -2.18
N SER A 102 -8.87 -13.63 -2.55
CA SER A 102 -9.07 -12.23 -2.97
C SER A 102 -9.85 -12.14 -4.27
N ILE A 103 -9.56 -13.02 -5.23
CA ILE A 103 -10.28 -13.07 -6.51
C ILE A 103 -11.74 -13.47 -6.28
N PHE A 104 -12.01 -14.49 -5.47
CA PHE A 104 -13.37 -14.88 -5.09
C PHE A 104 -14.13 -13.75 -4.39
N SER A 105 -13.48 -13.05 -3.46
CA SER A 105 -14.05 -11.91 -2.75
C SER A 105 -14.44 -10.80 -3.73
N ARG A 106 -13.55 -10.44 -4.64
CA ARG A 106 -13.79 -9.42 -5.68
C ARG A 106 -14.96 -9.79 -6.59
N GLN A 107 -15.05 -11.07 -7.00
CA GLN A 107 -16.12 -11.57 -7.87
C GLN A 107 -17.46 -11.79 -7.17
N GLY A 108 -17.54 -11.54 -5.84
CA GLY A 108 -18.76 -11.77 -5.06
C GLY A 108 -19.11 -13.26 -4.87
N LYS A 109 -18.17 -14.17 -5.14
CA LYS A 109 -18.35 -15.63 -5.06
C LYS A 109 -17.97 -16.20 -3.69
N ALA A 110 -17.65 -15.37 -2.70
CA ALA A 110 -17.11 -15.79 -1.39
C ALA A 110 -18.00 -16.81 -0.64
N VAL A 111 -19.32 -16.80 -0.85
CA VAL A 111 -20.26 -17.73 -0.20
C VAL A 111 -20.14 -19.17 -0.75
N ARG A 112 -19.49 -19.37 -1.90
CA ARG A 112 -19.32 -20.67 -2.55
C ARG A 112 -17.94 -21.30 -2.34
N MET A 113 -17.14 -20.76 -1.42
CA MET A 113 -15.71 -21.05 -1.26
C MET A 113 -15.36 -22.50 -0.89
N ALA A 114 -16.24 -23.26 -0.26
CA ALA A 114 -15.90 -24.57 0.31
C ALA A 114 -15.73 -25.71 -0.72
N SER A 115 -16.11 -25.51 -2.00
CA SER A 115 -16.05 -26.61 -2.99
C SER A 115 -15.54 -26.24 -4.39
N LEU A 116 -15.13 -24.98 -4.65
CA LEU A 116 -15.04 -24.48 -6.01
C LEU A 116 -13.68 -23.89 -6.43
N SER A 117 -12.70 -23.69 -5.51
CA SER A 117 -11.43 -23.02 -5.87
C SER A 117 -10.64 -23.77 -6.96
N GLN A 118 -10.72 -25.09 -6.98
CA GLN A 118 -10.04 -25.91 -7.99
C GLN A 118 -10.85 -26.10 -9.28
N HIS A 119 -12.15 -25.81 -9.28
CA HIS A 119 -13.07 -26.07 -10.39
C HIS A 119 -13.45 -24.82 -11.19
N ASP A 120 -13.25 -23.59 -10.63
CA ASP A 120 -13.47 -22.34 -11.36
C ASP A 120 -12.22 -22.03 -12.20
N GLN A 121 -12.24 -22.38 -13.48
CA GLN A 121 -11.10 -22.23 -14.38
C GLN A 121 -10.65 -20.78 -14.52
N ASP A 122 -11.57 -19.80 -14.45
CA ASP A 122 -11.25 -18.38 -14.57
C ASP A 122 -10.45 -17.92 -13.33
N VAL A 123 -10.91 -18.26 -12.13
CA VAL A 123 -10.20 -17.96 -10.87
C VAL A 123 -8.84 -18.65 -10.84
N ARG A 124 -8.77 -19.90 -11.28
CA ARG A 124 -7.51 -20.65 -11.34
C ARG A 124 -6.51 -19.98 -12.27
N SER A 125 -6.93 -19.64 -13.49
CA SER A 125 -6.08 -18.99 -14.48
C SER A 125 -5.58 -17.65 -13.97
N GLU A 126 -6.47 -16.80 -13.45
CA GLU A 126 -6.11 -15.49 -12.89
C GLU A 126 -5.18 -15.61 -11.67
N THR A 127 -5.42 -16.59 -10.78
CA THR A 127 -4.54 -16.84 -9.63
C THR A 127 -3.12 -17.19 -10.07
N LEU A 128 -2.97 -18.09 -11.03
CA LEU A 128 -1.65 -18.49 -11.54
C LEU A 128 -0.95 -17.35 -12.28
N GLU A 129 -1.69 -16.52 -13.00
CA GLU A 129 -1.15 -15.32 -13.65
C GLU A 129 -0.59 -14.35 -12.61
N VAL A 130 -1.35 -14.01 -11.57
CA VAL A 130 -0.87 -13.15 -10.47
C VAL A 130 0.36 -13.75 -9.81
N LEU A 131 0.33 -15.02 -9.45
CA LEU A 131 1.49 -15.70 -8.85
C LEU A 131 2.72 -15.68 -9.76
N SER A 132 2.54 -15.82 -11.07
CA SER A 132 3.63 -15.74 -12.04
C SER A 132 4.24 -14.35 -12.08
N GLN A 133 3.42 -13.30 -12.08
CA GLN A 133 3.88 -11.90 -12.08
C GLN A 133 4.73 -11.58 -10.84
N PHE A 134 4.40 -12.15 -9.69
CA PHE A 134 5.15 -11.97 -8.42
C PHE A 134 6.25 -13.00 -8.21
N GLY A 135 6.51 -13.90 -9.18
CA GLY A 135 7.57 -14.92 -9.07
C GLY A 135 7.25 -16.07 -8.11
N LEU A 136 5.97 -16.24 -7.71
CA LEU A 136 5.51 -17.22 -6.72
C LEU A 136 4.88 -18.49 -7.34
N ALA A 137 4.85 -18.62 -8.66
CA ALA A 137 4.16 -19.70 -9.35
C ALA A 137 4.70 -21.09 -8.96
N ALA A 138 6.01 -21.24 -8.81
CA ALA A 138 6.63 -22.51 -8.41
C ALA A 138 6.26 -22.96 -6.99
N MET A 139 5.83 -22.03 -6.13
CA MET A 139 5.45 -22.28 -4.74
C MET A 139 3.92 -22.32 -4.55
N SER A 140 3.15 -22.32 -5.63
CA SER A 140 1.68 -22.22 -5.59
C SER A 140 1.01 -23.26 -4.67
N SER A 141 1.53 -24.47 -4.60
CA SER A 141 1.02 -25.55 -3.74
C SER A 141 1.59 -25.57 -2.32
N PHE A 142 2.60 -24.74 -2.01
CA PHE A 142 3.22 -24.74 -0.68
C PHE A 142 2.30 -24.04 0.32
N PRO A 143 2.26 -24.48 1.58
CA PRO A 143 1.64 -23.71 2.65
C PRO A 143 2.28 -22.34 2.76
N ALA A 144 1.48 -21.27 2.90
CA ALA A 144 2.01 -19.91 3.00
C ALA A 144 2.94 -19.72 4.21
N GLY A 145 2.72 -20.49 5.30
CA GLY A 145 3.60 -20.52 6.47
C GLY A 145 4.99 -21.07 6.22
N ALA A 146 5.22 -21.82 5.12
CA ALA A 146 6.53 -22.39 4.76
C ALA A 146 7.39 -21.43 3.92
N LEU A 147 6.84 -20.30 3.47
CA LEU A 147 7.54 -19.32 2.66
C LEU A 147 8.62 -18.57 3.46
N ALA A 148 9.73 -18.22 2.82
CA ALA A 148 10.70 -17.27 3.35
C ALA A 148 10.07 -15.87 3.51
N GLN A 149 10.66 -15.02 4.36
CA GLN A 149 10.05 -13.73 4.71
C GLN A 149 9.85 -12.81 3.49
N GLY A 150 10.78 -12.78 2.55
CA GLY A 150 10.64 -12.00 1.31
C GLY A 150 9.49 -12.50 0.44
N GLU A 151 9.33 -13.83 0.33
CA GLU A 151 8.23 -14.45 -0.42
C GLU A 151 6.87 -14.18 0.24
N ARG A 152 6.82 -14.17 1.58
CA ARG A 152 5.61 -13.78 2.34
C ARG A 152 5.22 -12.34 2.07
N LYS A 153 6.19 -11.42 1.98
CA LYS A 153 5.94 -10.01 1.61
C LYS A 153 5.41 -9.89 0.19
N LEU A 154 6.00 -10.61 -0.76
CA LEU A 154 5.49 -10.65 -2.15
C LEU A 154 4.07 -11.23 -2.23
N LEU A 155 3.78 -12.28 -1.46
CA LEU A 155 2.45 -12.88 -1.40
C LEU A 155 1.40 -11.90 -0.84
N ASP A 156 1.72 -11.16 0.22
CA ASP A 156 0.83 -10.13 0.77
C ASP A 156 0.47 -9.05 -0.27
N VAL A 157 1.49 -8.58 -1.01
CA VAL A 157 1.26 -7.62 -2.10
C VAL A 157 0.45 -8.27 -3.24
N ALA A 158 0.73 -9.52 -3.60
CA ALA A 158 -0.01 -10.24 -4.64
C ALA A 158 -1.50 -10.41 -4.29
N ILE A 159 -1.83 -10.68 -3.02
CA ILE A 159 -3.20 -10.76 -2.50
C ILE A 159 -3.93 -9.43 -2.67
N ALA A 160 -3.28 -8.31 -2.31
CA ALA A 160 -3.85 -6.98 -2.48
C ALA A 160 -3.99 -6.58 -3.96
N TYR A 161 -3.01 -6.95 -4.80
CA TYR A 161 -3.02 -6.73 -6.25
C TYR A 161 -4.12 -7.54 -6.96
N ALA A 162 -4.40 -8.77 -6.51
CA ALA A 162 -5.46 -9.64 -7.04
C ALA A 162 -6.87 -9.03 -6.90
N LEU A 163 -7.06 -8.04 -6.02
CA LEU A 163 -8.29 -7.25 -5.96
C LEU A 163 -8.47 -6.31 -7.17
N ARG A 164 -7.48 -6.22 -8.07
CA ARG A 164 -7.42 -5.30 -9.22
C ARG A 164 -7.64 -3.84 -8.80
N PRO A 165 -6.80 -3.33 -7.90
CA PRO A 165 -6.97 -1.98 -7.38
C PRO A 165 -6.60 -0.93 -8.43
N LYS A 166 -7.22 0.25 -8.33
CA LYS A 166 -6.77 1.49 -9.00
C LYS A 166 -5.71 2.19 -8.16
N LEU A 167 -5.82 2.06 -6.82
CA LEU A 167 -4.89 2.59 -5.82
C LEU A 167 -4.50 1.49 -4.84
N LEU A 168 -3.21 1.21 -4.77
CA LEU A 168 -2.62 0.20 -3.88
C LEU A 168 -1.74 0.89 -2.84
N PHE A 169 -2.08 0.74 -1.57
CA PHE A 169 -1.21 1.11 -0.45
C PHE A 169 -0.32 -0.06 -0.07
N LEU A 170 0.99 0.20 0.02
CA LEU A 170 2.00 -0.76 0.45
C LEU A 170 2.63 -0.27 1.75
N ASP A 171 2.42 -1.01 2.83
CA ASP A 171 2.88 -0.61 4.17
C ASP A 171 4.14 -1.39 4.54
N GLU A 172 5.30 -0.73 4.40
CA GLU A 172 6.64 -1.29 4.65
C GLU A 172 6.88 -2.64 3.96
N PRO A 173 6.76 -2.72 2.62
CA PRO A 173 6.88 -3.98 1.88
C PRO A 173 8.26 -4.62 2.03
N THR A 174 9.28 -3.86 2.43
CA THR A 174 10.64 -4.35 2.61
C THR A 174 11.08 -4.52 4.07
N SER A 175 10.16 -4.33 5.04
CA SER A 175 10.51 -4.45 6.46
C SER A 175 10.89 -5.88 6.85
N GLY A 176 11.96 -6.02 7.63
CA GLY A 176 12.39 -7.29 8.18
C GLY A 176 13.12 -8.23 7.20
N VAL A 177 13.46 -7.79 5.99
CA VAL A 177 14.23 -8.57 5.02
C VAL A 177 15.64 -8.01 4.83
N SER A 178 16.55 -8.83 4.27
CA SER A 178 17.93 -8.41 4.01
C SER A 178 17.98 -7.29 2.95
N THR A 179 19.06 -6.49 2.95
CA THR A 179 19.25 -5.40 1.97
C THR A 179 19.20 -5.91 0.52
N ARG A 180 19.71 -7.11 0.26
CA ARG A 180 19.67 -7.75 -1.06
C ARG A 180 18.23 -8.08 -1.46
N ASP A 181 17.44 -8.62 -0.54
CA ASP A 181 16.08 -9.06 -0.80
C ASP A 181 15.13 -7.86 -0.97
N LYS A 182 15.41 -6.73 -0.28
CA LYS A 182 14.66 -5.47 -0.45
C LYS A 182 14.63 -5.03 -1.91
N ALA A 183 15.79 -5.00 -2.57
CA ALA A 183 15.87 -4.61 -3.98
C ALA A 183 15.06 -5.57 -4.86
N GLN A 184 15.18 -6.88 -4.66
CA GLN A 184 14.45 -7.88 -5.43
C GLN A 184 12.93 -7.77 -5.24
N ILE A 185 12.46 -7.56 -4.01
CA ILE A 185 11.03 -7.35 -3.71
C ILE A 185 10.54 -6.10 -4.42
N MET A 186 11.24 -4.98 -4.30
CA MET A 186 10.82 -3.72 -4.89
C MET A 186 10.91 -3.70 -6.41
N ASP A 187 11.92 -4.37 -7.01
CA ASP A 187 12.00 -4.54 -8.46
C ASP A 187 10.76 -5.31 -8.97
N THR A 188 10.36 -6.40 -8.29
CA THR A 188 9.15 -7.17 -8.63
C THR A 188 7.89 -6.33 -8.46
N VAL A 189 7.71 -5.73 -7.29
CA VAL A 189 6.51 -4.93 -6.97
C VAL A 189 6.36 -3.74 -7.92
N SER A 190 7.43 -2.97 -8.11
CA SER A 190 7.42 -1.81 -9.00
C SER A 190 7.13 -2.21 -10.45
N SER A 191 7.72 -3.30 -10.94
CA SER A 191 7.48 -3.81 -12.29
C SER A 191 6.02 -4.20 -12.49
N VAL A 192 5.45 -4.99 -11.58
CA VAL A 192 4.06 -5.47 -11.66
C VAL A 192 3.06 -4.32 -11.57
N VAL A 193 3.27 -3.40 -10.62
CA VAL A 193 2.40 -2.23 -10.41
C VAL A 193 2.39 -1.33 -11.65
N ARG A 194 3.57 -1.04 -12.21
CA ARG A 194 3.70 -0.20 -13.40
C ARG A 194 3.11 -0.88 -14.65
N ALA A 195 3.39 -2.16 -14.86
CA ALA A 195 2.83 -2.93 -15.97
C ALA A 195 1.29 -3.02 -15.90
N GLY A 196 0.73 -3.13 -14.70
CA GLY A 196 -0.71 -3.14 -14.44
C GLY A 196 -1.36 -1.76 -14.45
N HIS A 197 -0.60 -0.67 -14.68
CA HIS A 197 -1.07 0.72 -14.59
C HIS A 197 -1.76 1.05 -13.26
N VAL A 198 -1.35 0.39 -12.18
CA VAL A 198 -1.85 0.62 -10.82
C VAL A 198 -1.13 1.82 -10.22
N THR A 199 -1.87 2.69 -9.55
CA THR A 199 -1.28 3.76 -8.73
C THR A 199 -0.84 3.17 -7.40
N ALA A 200 0.39 3.43 -6.96
CA ALA A 200 0.89 2.94 -5.68
C ALA A 200 1.27 4.07 -4.73
N VAL A 201 0.92 3.90 -3.46
CA VAL A 201 1.44 4.72 -2.35
C VAL A 201 2.17 3.77 -1.40
N VAL A 202 3.48 3.95 -1.30
CA VAL A 202 4.37 3.12 -0.50
C VAL A 202 4.80 3.86 0.75
N ILE A 203 4.58 3.26 1.92
CA ILE A 203 5.15 3.74 3.18
C ILE A 203 6.46 3.00 3.37
N GLU A 204 7.57 3.73 3.39
CA GLU A 204 8.91 3.16 3.57
C GLU A 204 9.78 4.07 4.44
N HIS A 205 10.76 3.46 5.10
CA HIS A 205 11.75 4.16 5.93
C HIS A 205 13.15 4.07 5.32
N ASP A 206 13.36 3.15 4.39
CA ASP A 206 14.63 2.97 3.68
C ASP A 206 14.72 3.98 2.53
N MET A 207 15.52 5.03 2.73
CA MET A 207 15.62 6.12 1.75
C MET A 207 16.25 5.68 0.43
N ASP A 208 17.08 4.64 0.41
CA ASP A 208 17.65 4.09 -0.83
C ASP A 208 16.52 3.48 -1.69
N VAL A 209 15.60 2.75 -1.06
CA VAL A 209 14.40 2.22 -1.69
C VAL A 209 13.51 3.36 -2.20
N VAL A 210 13.24 4.33 -1.34
CA VAL A 210 12.38 5.49 -1.66
C VAL A 210 12.92 6.24 -2.88
N PHE A 211 14.20 6.63 -2.88
CA PHE A 211 14.79 7.39 -3.98
C PHE A 211 14.90 6.61 -5.29
N ARG A 212 15.04 5.28 -5.22
CA ARG A 212 15.20 4.44 -6.41
C ARG A 212 13.89 4.19 -7.15
N TYR A 213 12.77 4.04 -6.44
CA TYR A 213 11.53 3.54 -7.03
C TYR A 213 10.43 4.60 -7.18
N SER A 214 10.50 5.73 -6.44
CA SER A 214 9.43 6.73 -6.42
C SER A 214 9.50 7.69 -7.60
N ASP A 215 8.33 8.02 -8.13
CA ASP A 215 8.17 9.16 -9.06
C ASP A 215 8.04 10.47 -8.27
N ARG A 216 7.44 10.39 -7.06
CA ARG A 216 7.21 11.51 -6.15
C ARG A 216 7.30 11.04 -4.70
N ILE A 217 7.80 11.90 -3.84
CA ILE A 217 7.96 11.65 -2.41
C ILE A 217 7.22 12.72 -1.64
N VAL A 218 6.36 12.30 -0.71
CA VAL A 218 5.68 13.19 0.24
C VAL A 218 6.20 12.89 1.64
N MET A 219 6.73 13.91 2.31
CA MET A 219 7.24 13.76 3.67
C MET A 219 6.26 14.30 4.68
N MET A 220 5.95 13.46 5.69
CA MET A 220 5.15 13.87 6.84
C MET A 220 6.02 14.09 8.08
N HIS A 221 5.66 15.11 8.84
CA HIS A 221 6.23 15.42 10.15
C HIS A 221 5.15 15.98 11.06
N GLU A 222 5.00 15.44 12.26
CA GLU A 222 4.04 15.90 13.29
C GLU A 222 2.62 16.15 12.76
N GLY A 223 2.10 15.21 11.98
CA GLY A 223 0.74 15.28 11.44
C GLY A 223 0.55 16.23 10.24
N ARG A 224 1.60 16.81 9.69
CA ARG A 224 1.59 17.75 8.56
C ARG A 224 2.48 17.27 7.42
N PHE A 225 2.24 17.78 6.21
CA PHE A 225 3.19 17.61 5.12
C PHE A 225 4.29 18.66 5.23
N LEU A 226 5.54 18.18 5.24
CA LEU A 226 6.72 19.03 5.31
C LEU A 226 7.31 19.30 3.93
N ALA A 227 7.32 18.29 3.06
CA ALA A 227 7.86 18.38 1.72
C ALA A 227 7.07 17.48 0.77
N ASP A 228 7.02 17.87 -0.49
CA ASP A 228 6.35 17.17 -1.57
C ASP A 228 7.06 17.50 -2.88
N GLY A 229 7.61 16.51 -3.55
CA GLY A 229 8.38 16.72 -4.77
C GLY A 229 8.99 15.46 -5.36
N THR A 230 9.75 15.62 -6.41
CA THR A 230 10.54 14.58 -7.03
C THR A 230 11.69 14.11 -6.10
N PRO A 231 12.24 12.91 -6.31
CA PRO A 231 13.40 12.45 -5.55
C PRO A 231 14.57 13.45 -5.49
N ASP A 232 14.84 14.15 -6.58
CA ASP A 232 15.93 15.14 -6.62
C ASP A 232 15.61 16.40 -5.82
N GLU A 233 14.38 16.89 -5.87
CA GLU A 233 13.92 18.03 -5.06
C GLU A 233 13.96 17.70 -3.57
N ILE A 234 13.54 16.49 -3.19
CA ILE A 234 13.57 16.04 -1.79
C ILE A 234 15.01 15.90 -1.29
N ARG A 235 15.95 15.38 -2.10
CA ARG A 235 17.37 15.31 -1.74
C ARG A 235 18.01 16.68 -1.51
N ALA A 236 17.60 17.67 -2.29
CA ALA A 236 18.11 19.02 -2.19
C ALA A 236 17.50 19.83 -1.03
N ASN A 237 16.42 19.34 -0.43
CA ASN A 237 15.70 20.03 0.64
C ASN A 237 16.44 19.89 1.98
N LYS A 238 16.91 21.01 2.54
CA LYS A 238 17.69 21.06 3.79
C LYS A 238 16.86 20.67 5.02
N ASP A 239 15.57 21.01 5.06
CA ASP A 239 14.69 20.69 6.17
C ASP A 239 14.42 19.17 6.23
N VAL A 240 14.21 18.56 5.06
CA VAL A 240 14.12 17.11 4.94
C VAL A 240 15.40 16.43 5.41
N ALA A 241 16.56 16.92 4.96
CA ALA A 241 17.85 16.36 5.36
C ALA A 241 18.06 16.45 6.89
N SER A 242 17.69 17.58 7.51
CA SER A 242 17.83 17.74 8.97
C SER A 242 16.96 16.76 9.75
N ILE A 243 15.71 16.54 9.34
CA ILE A 243 14.81 15.59 10.01
C ILE A 243 15.27 14.14 9.81
N LEU A 244 15.71 13.78 8.60
CA LEU A 244 16.21 12.42 8.33
C LEU A 244 17.47 12.11 9.13
N LEU A 245 18.31 13.12 9.43
CA LEU A 245 19.50 13.00 10.24
C LEU A 245 19.22 13.18 11.75
N GLY A 246 17.96 13.42 12.14
CA GLY A 246 17.58 13.63 13.54
C GLY A 246 17.98 14.98 14.11
N ALA A 247 18.27 15.98 13.26
CA ALA A 247 18.59 17.33 13.68
C ALA A 247 17.30 18.18 13.82
N PRO A 248 17.23 19.19 14.71
CA PRO A 248 16.09 20.09 14.78
C PRO A 248 15.97 20.95 13.51
N LEU A 249 14.74 21.26 13.13
CA LEU A 249 14.46 22.19 12.01
C LEU A 249 15.17 23.51 12.24
N SER A 250 15.83 24.03 11.19
CA SER A 250 16.32 25.39 11.19
C SER A 250 15.13 26.36 11.25
N ALA A 251 15.08 27.16 12.34
CA ALA A 251 14.04 28.18 12.56
C ALA A 251 14.09 29.29 11.50
#